data_ea7be8c269ad0e0d53c6e5c6e251693e
#
_entry.id   ea7be8c269ad0e0d53c6e5c6e251693e
#
_cell.length_a   1.000
_cell.length_b   1.000
_cell.length_c   1.000
_cell.angle_alpha   90.00
_cell.angle_beta   90.00
_cell.angle_gamma   90.00
#
_symmetry.space_group_name_H-M   'P 1'
#
loop_
_entity.id
_entity.type
_entity.pdbx_description
1 polymer ?
#
loop_
_entity_poly.entity_id
_entity_poly.type
_entity_poly.pdbx_seq_one_letter_code
_entity_poly.pdbx_strand_id
1 'polypeptide(L)'
;MANISKRYKAVRAKVNRDKLYALKDALQLVKESATAKFNEAVDVAINLGIDAKKSDQTVRGSVVLPQGTGKTVRVAVFAQGDKAQQAKDAGADLVGFDDLAAEIKGGKMDFDVVIATPDAMRVVGQLGQVLGPRGLMPNPKVGTVTQDVTLAVKNAKAGQVQYRADKAGIVQCTIGRASFTVDALEENMRALIDAVNKARPAGTKGIYLKKIAVSSTMGPGVRIDQSSFAQQQ
;
A
#
# COMPACT_ATOMS: atom_id res chain seq x y z
N MET A 1 -13.36 -24.82 -18.83
CA MET A 1 -12.62 -23.55 -18.80
C MET A 1 -13.60 -22.42 -18.47
N ALA A 2 -13.27 -21.53 -17.53
CA ALA A 2 -14.16 -20.42 -17.20
C ALA A 2 -14.35 -19.49 -18.42
N ASN A 3 -15.60 -19.07 -18.66
CA ASN A 3 -15.93 -18.17 -19.75
C ASN A 3 -15.39 -16.76 -19.47
N ILE A 4 -14.33 -16.40 -20.15
CA ILE A 4 -13.71 -15.06 -20.06
C ILE A 4 -14.62 -14.05 -20.77
N SER A 5 -14.95 -12.92 -20.10
CA SER A 5 -15.81 -11.88 -20.66
C SER A 5 -15.24 -11.30 -21.96
N LYS A 6 -16.11 -10.86 -22.90
CA LYS A 6 -15.71 -10.24 -24.18
C LYS A 6 -14.78 -9.06 -23.97
N ARG A 7 -15.10 -8.20 -22.99
CA ARG A 7 -14.29 -7.03 -22.59
C ARG A 7 -12.86 -7.45 -22.22
N TYR A 8 -12.71 -8.43 -21.32
CA TYR A 8 -11.38 -8.87 -20.86
C TYR A 8 -10.58 -9.55 -21.99
N LYS A 9 -11.26 -10.28 -22.90
CA LYS A 9 -10.60 -10.86 -24.08
C LYS A 9 -9.98 -9.77 -24.97
N ALA A 10 -10.74 -8.69 -25.24
CA ALA A 10 -10.27 -7.57 -26.06
C ALA A 10 -9.08 -6.84 -25.43
N VAL A 11 -9.14 -6.59 -24.12
CA VAL A 11 -8.05 -5.93 -23.39
C VAL A 11 -6.81 -6.82 -23.27
N ARG A 12 -7.00 -8.13 -23.01
CA ARG A 12 -5.90 -9.10 -22.93
C ARG A 12 -5.15 -9.27 -24.24
N ALA A 13 -5.82 -9.13 -25.38
CA ALA A 13 -5.20 -9.23 -26.70
C ALA A 13 -4.16 -8.12 -26.97
N LYS A 14 -4.28 -6.97 -26.27
CA LYS A 14 -3.33 -5.86 -26.38
C LYS A 14 -2.02 -6.09 -25.61
N VAL A 15 -2.00 -7.02 -24.65
CA VAL A 15 -0.86 -7.26 -23.77
C VAL A 15 -0.22 -8.59 -24.09
N ASN A 16 1.05 -8.57 -24.53
CA ASN A 16 1.86 -9.76 -24.66
C ASN A 16 2.46 -10.13 -23.30
N ARG A 17 2.16 -11.32 -22.78
CA ARG A 17 2.59 -11.80 -21.47
C ARG A 17 4.08 -12.15 -21.36
N ASP A 18 4.70 -12.45 -22.50
CA ASP A 18 6.10 -12.88 -22.54
C ASP A 18 7.05 -11.70 -22.75
N LYS A 19 6.51 -10.54 -23.18
CA LYS A 19 7.27 -9.32 -23.38
C LYS A 19 7.44 -8.58 -22.04
N LEU A 20 8.66 -8.08 -21.80
CA LEU A 20 8.95 -7.10 -20.76
C LEU A 20 8.79 -5.70 -21.37
N TYR A 21 8.05 -4.84 -20.70
CA TYR A 21 7.75 -3.49 -21.17
C TYR A 21 8.59 -2.47 -20.39
N ALA A 22 8.99 -1.38 -21.01
CA ALA A 22 9.53 -0.23 -20.31
C ALA A 22 8.47 0.34 -19.34
N LEU A 23 8.90 0.99 -18.26
CA LEU A 23 8.00 1.46 -17.19
C LEU A 23 6.87 2.34 -17.73
N LYS A 24 7.20 3.36 -18.54
CA LYS A 24 6.20 4.27 -19.14
C LYS A 24 5.21 3.55 -20.04
N ASP A 25 5.69 2.69 -20.91
CA ASP A 25 4.85 1.92 -21.82
C ASP A 25 3.90 0.97 -21.07
N ALA A 26 4.39 0.32 -20.02
CA ALA A 26 3.59 -0.54 -19.17
C ALA A 26 2.46 0.24 -18.47
N LEU A 27 2.76 1.41 -17.90
CA LEU A 27 1.77 2.26 -17.25
C LEU A 27 0.73 2.81 -18.23
N GLN A 28 1.15 3.19 -19.44
CA GLN A 28 0.25 3.62 -20.50
C GLN A 28 -0.70 2.49 -20.91
N LEU A 29 -0.18 1.28 -21.15
CA LEU A 29 -1.00 0.10 -21.48
C LEU A 29 -2.00 -0.24 -20.36
N VAL A 30 -1.60 -0.10 -19.09
CA VAL A 30 -2.51 -0.32 -17.95
C VAL A 30 -3.63 0.72 -17.95
N LYS A 31 -3.34 1.99 -18.20
CA LYS A 31 -4.37 3.05 -18.31
C LYS A 31 -5.33 2.80 -19.47
N GLU A 32 -4.83 2.44 -20.63
CA GLU A 32 -5.67 2.09 -21.80
C GLU A 32 -6.52 0.83 -21.57
N SER A 33 -6.05 -0.04 -20.68
CA SER A 33 -6.73 -1.27 -20.27
C SER A 33 -7.82 -1.03 -19.24
N ALA A 34 -7.80 0.10 -18.55
CA ALA A 34 -8.77 0.48 -17.53
C ALA A 34 -10.08 0.96 -18.17
N THR A 35 -10.92 0.02 -18.58
CA THR A 35 -12.17 0.25 -19.31
C THR A 35 -13.43 0.06 -18.48
N ALA A 36 -13.31 -0.07 -17.15
CA ALA A 36 -14.46 -0.18 -16.25
C ALA A 36 -15.19 1.15 -16.08
N LYS A 37 -16.46 1.10 -15.63
CA LYS A 37 -17.30 2.28 -15.40
C LYS A 37 -16.93 3.06 -14.12
N PHE A 38 -15.93 2.63 -13.38
CA PHE A 38 -15.42 3.27 -12.17
C PHE A 38 -13.95 3.62 -12.33
N ASN A 39 -13.44 4.50 -11.47
CA ASN A 39 -12.02 4.86 -11.46
C ASN A 39 -11.20 3.71 -10.88
N GLU A 40 -10.60 2.90 -11.76
CA GLU A 40 -9.83 1.72 -11.40
C GLU A 40 -8.57 2.11 -10.61
N ALA A 41 -8.17 1.28 -9.64
CA ALA A 41 -6.87 1.38 -9.00
C ALA A 41 -5.79 0.83 -9.94
N VAL A 42 -4.59 1.36 -9.83
CA VAL A 42 -3.38 0.80 -10.44
C VAL A 42 -2.59 0.12 -9.34
N ASP A 43 -2.50 -1.20 -9.43
CA ASP A 43 -1.88 -2.05 -8.44
C ASP A 43 -0.56 -2.62 -8.98
N VAL A 44 0.38 -2.80 -8.07
CA VAL A 44 1.70 -3.35 -8.34
C VAL A 44 1.89 -4.65 -7.57
N ALA A 45 2.48 -5.64 -8.22
CA ALA A 45 2.95 -6.87 -7.61
C ALA A 45 4.46 -7.01 -7.85
N ILE A 46 5.23 -7.05 -6.77
CA ILE A 46 6.69 -7.18 -6.77
C ILE A 46 7.06 -8.53 -6.17
N ASN A 47 7.59 -9.42 -6.98
CA ASN A 47 8.09 -10.71 -6.49
C ASN A 47 9.53 -10.55 -6.02
N LEU A 48 9.76 -10.78 -4.72
CA LEU A 48 11.04 -10.66 -4.07
C LEU A 48 11.78 -12.01 -3.98
N GLY A 49 13.10 -11.96 -3.99
CA GLY A 49 13.97 -13.11 -3.80
C GLY A 49 14.23 -13.42 -2.32
N ILE A 50 13.18 -13.46 -1.51
CA ILE A 50 13.24 -13.72 -0.06
C ILE A 50 12.65 -15.08 0.28
N ASP A 51 13.07 -15.65 1.41
CA ASP A 51 12.42 -16.81 2.02
C ASP A 51 11.43 -16.33 3.09
N ALA A 52 10.17 -16.20 2.70
CA ALA A 52 9.12 -15.69 3.57
C ALA A 52 8.81 -16.59 4.79
N LYS A 53 9.36 -17.80 4.85
CA LYS A 53 9.24 -18.69 6.02
C LYS A 53 10.16 -18.25 7.16
N LYS A 54 11.23 -17.54 6.85
CA LYS A 54 12.17 -17.03 7.85
C LYS A 54 11.70 -15.67 8.37
N SER A 55 11.61 -15.53 9.67
CA SER A 55 11.15 -14.31 10.33
C SER A 55 12.07 -13.10 10.10
N ASP A 56 13.35 -13.34 9.90
CA ASP A 56 14.40 -12.36 9.61
C ASP A 56 14.35 -11.83 8.17
N GLN A 57 13.68 -12.55 7.25
CA GLN A 57 13.52 -12.13 5.85
C GLN A 57 12.14 -11.54 5.55
N THR A 58 11.35 -11.24 6.56
CA THR A 58 10.04 -10.62 6.36
C THR A 58 10.18 -9.14 6.01
N VAL A 59 9.79 -8.78 4.79
CA VAL A 59 9.75 -7.39 4.31
C VAL A 59 8.40 -6.77 4.65
N ARG A 60 8.42 -5.70 5.44
CA ARG A 60 7.24 -4.91 5.80
C ARG A 60 7.65 -3.47 6.07
N GLY A 61 6.87 -2.53 5.56
CA GLY A 61 7.13 -1.10 5.76
C GLY A 61 5.98 -0.24 5.28
N SER A 62 6.24 1.05 5.21
CA SER A 62 5.36 2.03 4.61
C SER A 62 6.15 3.00 3.76
N VAL A 63 5.50 3.59 2.80
CA VAL A 63 6.04 4.64 1.94
C VAL A 63 4.98 5.71 1.74
N VAL A 64 5.37 6.97 1.82
CA VAL A 64 4.52 8.09 1.42
C VAL A 64 4.72 8.30 -0.07
N LEU A 65 3.65 8.14 -0.84
CA LEU A 65 3.70 8.32 -2.29
C LEU A 65 3.71 9.82 -2.62
N PRO A 66 4.63 10.31 -3.46
CA PRO A 66 4.73 11.75 -3.79
C PRO A 66 3.43 12.33 -4.33
N GLN A 67 2.73 11.59 -5.20
CA GLN A 67 1.48 12.00 -5.82
C GLN A 67 0.22 11.47 -5.08
N GLY A 68 0.43 10.86 -3.91
CA GLY A 68 -0.64 10.23 -3.13
C GLY A 68 -1.23 8.98 -3.80
N THR A 69 -2.30 8.44 -3.20
CA THR A 69 -3.02 7.25 -3.70
C THR A 69 -4.27 7.59 -4.50
N GLY A 70 -4.73 8.85 -4.48
CA GLY A 70 -6.01 9.27 -5.07
C GLY A 70 -7.24 8.73 -4.32
N LYS A 71 -7.06 8.28 -3.08
CA LYS A 71 -8.13 7.87 -2.17
C LYS A 71 -8.16 8.82 -0.98
N THR A 72 -9.34 9.29 -0.61
CA THR A 72 -9.54 10.01 0.67
C THR A 72 -9.49 8.99 1.80
N VAL A 73 -8.49 9.13 2.67
CA VAL A 73 -8.26 8.20 3.80
C VAL A 73 -8.85 8.80 5.06
N ARG A 74 -9.70 8.04 5.74
CA ARG A 74 -10.23 8.40 7.08
C ARG A 74 -9.31 7.82 8.15
N VAL A 75 -8.81 8.69 9.03
CA VAL A 75 -7.81 8.36 10.02
C VAL A 75 -8.42 8.36 11.41
N ALA A 76 -8.33 7.23 12.11
CA ALA A 76 -8.67 7.10 13.52
C ALA A 76 -7.40 7.15 14.37
N VAL A 77 -7.41 7.95 15.44
CA VAL A 77 -6.24 8.13 16.31
C VAL A 77 -6.59 7.77 17.76
N PHE A 78 -5.81 6.87 18.32
CA PHE A 78 -5.85 6.54 19.74
C PHE A 78 -4.79 7.36 20.49
N ALA A 79 -5.23 8.43 21.15
CA ALA A 79 -4.38 9.30 21.95
C ALA A 79 -5.15 9.93 23.11
N GLN A 80 -4.43 10.34 24.16
CA GLN A 80 -4.99 11.05 25.33
C GLN A 80 -4.33 12.41 25.49
N GLY A 81 -5.02 13.33 26.20
CA GLY A 81 -4.51 14.64 26.58
C GLY A 81 -4.13 15.50 25.38
N ASP A 82 -2.97 16.16 25.48
CA ASP A 82 -2.47 17.09 24.46
C ASP A 82 -2.28 16.43 23.09
N LYS A 83 -1.91 15.14 23.06
CA LYS A 83 -1.74 14.39 21.79
C LYS A 83 -3.07 14.19 21.06
N ALA A 84 -4.18 14.09 21.80
CA ALA A 84 -5.50 14.01 21.18
C ALA A 84 -5.89 15.34 20.51
N GLN A 85 -5.54 16.47 21.12
CA GLN A 85 -5.75 17.78 20.50
C GLN A 85 -4.86 17.95 19.25
N GLN A 86 -3.58 17.62 19.36
CA GLN A 86 -2.65 17.64 18.20
C GLN A 86 -3.14 16.78 17.05
N ALA A 87 -3.75 15.61 17.34
CA ALA A 87 -4.33 14.75 16.30
C ALA A 87 -5.51 15.43 15.60
N LYS A 88 -6.39 16.10 16.32
CA LYS A 88 -7.51 16.87 15.75
C LYS A 88 -7.03 18.03 14.89
N ASP A 89 -6.05 18.78 15.38
CA ASP A 89 -5.46 19.91 14.66
C ASP A 89 -4.72 19.45 13.37
N ALA A 90 -4.15 18.25 13.39
CA ALA A 90 -3.55 17.61 12.20
C ALA A 90 -4.60 17.09 11.21
N GLY A 91 -5.88 17.10 11.57
CA GLY A 91 -6.99 16.72 10.71
C GLY A 91 -7.38 15.24 10.82
N ALA A 92 -7.16 14.57 11.95
CA ALA A 92 -7.70 13.23 12.18
C ALA A 92 -9.23 13.25 12.20
N ASP A 93 -9.86 12.24 11.60
CA ASP A 93 -11.31 12.19 11.47
C ASP A 93 -11.98 11.67 12.74
N LEU A 94 -11.34 10.72 13.42
CA LEU A 94 -11.79 10.15 14.69
C LEU A 94 -10.63 10.20 15.69
N VAL A 95 -10.86 10.80 16.85
CA VAL A 95 -9.87 10.85 17.93
C VAL A 95 -10.54 10.44 19.22
N GLY A 96 -9.98 9.45 19.89
CA GLY A 96 -10.53 8.94 21.14
C GLY A 96 -9.58 7.96 21.82
N PHE A 97 -10.04 7.39 22.90
CA PHE A 97 -9.31 6.37 23.67
C PHE A 97 -10.23 5.20 23.99
N ASP A 98 -10.76 5.10 25.21
CA ASP A 98 -11.69 4.03 25.58
C ASP A 98 -13.05 4.16 24.88
N ASP A 99 -13.50 5.37 24.61
CA ASP A 99 -14.73 5.69 23.90
C ASP A 99 -14.66 5.11 22.46
N LEU A 100 -13.58 5.42 21.75
CA LEU A 100 -13.34 4.90 20.41
C LEU A 100 -13.19 3.37 20.41
N ALA A 101 -12.56 2.81 21.45
CA ALA A 101 -12.46 1.36 21.60
C ALA A 101 -13.83 0.70 21.80
N ALA A 102 -14.74 1.31 22.54
CA ALA A 102 -16.10 0.82 22.72
C ALA A 102 -16.91 0.87 21.42
N GLU A 103 -16.78 1.94 20.63
CA GLU A 103 -17.42 2.06 19.32
C GLU A 103 -16.95 0.98 18.34
N ILE A 104 -15.64 0.71 18.30
CA ILE A 104 -15.06 -0.34 17.45
C ILE A 104 -15.53 -1.73 17.89
N LYS A 105 -15.61 -2.01 19.20
CA LYS A 105 -16.20 -3.25 19.71
C LYS A 105 -17.67 -3.37 19.33
N GLY A 106 -18.39 -2.26 19.26
CA GLY A 106 -19.78 -2.19 18.79
C GLY A 106 -19.94 -2.34 17.27
N GLY A 107 -18.84 -2.47 16.51
CA GLY A 107 -18.86 -2.70 15.07
C GLY A 107 -18.77 -1.45 14.20
N LYS A 108 -18.70 -0.24 14.77
CA LYS A 108 -18.47 1.00 14.02
C LYS A 108 -17.00 1.08 13.60
N MET A 109 -16.72 0.95 12.31
CA MET A 109 -15.38 1.00 11.75
C MET A 109 -15.34 1.84 10.48
N ASP A 110 -15.68 3.12 10.63
CA ASP A 110 -15.73 4.09 9.53
C ASP A 110 -14.37 4.78 9.31
N PHE A 111 -13.28 4.01 9.32
CA PHE A 111 -11.91 4.49 9.13
C PHE A 111 -11.10 3.51 8.30
N ASP A 112 -10.08 4.03 7.62
CA ASP A 112 -9.19 3.26 6.74
C ASP A 112 -7.81 3.02 7.38
N VAL A 113 -7.38 3.87 8.31
CA VAL A 113 -6.09 3.77 9.00
C VAL A 113 -6.28 4.04 10.49
N VAL A 114 -5.59 3.25 11.32
CA VAL A 114 -5.53 3.45 12.76
C VAL A 114 -4.11 3.85 13.16
N ILE A 115 -4.00 4.96 13.86
CA ILE A 115 -2.76 5.44 14.47
C ILE A 115 -2.92 5.37 15.99
N ALA A 116 -1.88 4.96 16.69
CA ALA A 116 -1.91 4.86 18.14
C ALA A 116 -0.63 5.43 18.77
N THR A 117 -0.78 6.08 19.91
CA THR A 117 0.40 6.34 20.76
C THR A 117 0.85 5.05 21.42
N PRO A 118 2.13 4.91 21.81
CA PRO A 118 2.62 3.71 22.50
C PRO A 118 1.80 3.40 23.77
N ASP A 119 1.37 4.41 24.49
CA ASP A 119 0.56 4.30 25.72
C ASP A 119 -0.84 3.72 25.42
N ALA A 120 -1.43 4.10 24.29
CA ALA A 120 -2.73 3.61 23.85
C ALA A 120 -2.72 2.17 23.37
N MET A 121 -1.54 1.59 23.08
CA MET A 121 -1.43 0.23 22.58
C MET A 121 -2.00 -0.83 23.53
N ARG A 122 -2.07 -0.54 24.85
CA ARG A 122 -2.73 -1.42 25.80
C ARG A 122 -4.24 -1.58 25.50
N VAL A 123 -4.90 -0.49 25.14
CA VAL A 123 -6.33 -0.48 24.78
C VAL A 123 -6.54 -1.08 23.38
N VAL A 124 -5.72 -0.64 22.42
CA VAL A 124 -5.78 -1.14 21.03
C VAL A 124 -5.47 -2.63 20.95
N GLY A 125 -4.60 -3.17 21.82
CA GLY A 125 -4.31 -4.60 21.93
C GLY A 125 -5.54 -5.45 22.20
N GLN A 126 -6.50 -4.96 22.97
CA GLN A 126 -7.77 -5.64 23.22
C GLN A 126 -8.67 -5.73 21.98
N LEU A 127 -8.45 -4.83 21.00
CA LEU A 127 -9.17 -4.80 19.73
C LEU A 127 -8.50 -5.67 18.65
N GLY A 128 -7.44 -6.38 19.00
CA GLY A 128 -6.65 -7.19 18.06
C GLY A 128 -7.47 -8.23 17.29
N GLN A 129 -8.49 -8.82 17.92
CA GLN A 129 -9.40 -9.77 17.27
C GLN A 129 -10.29 -9.12 16.18
N VAL A 130 -10.57 -7.81 16.31
CA VAL A 130 -11.42 -7.05 15.38
C VAL A 130 -10.57 -6.36 14.31
N LEU A 131 -9.49 -5.69 14.71
CA LEU A 131 -8.63 -4.92 13.82
C LEU A 131 -7.62 -5.79 13.05
N GLY A 132 -7.17 -6.90 13.64
CA GLY A 132 -6.17 -7.80 13.07
C GLY A 132 -6.58 -8.39 11.72
N PRO A 133 -7.73 -9.08 11.61
CA PRO A 133 -8.20 -9.68 10.36
C PRO A 133 -8.42 -8.66 9.23
N ARG A 134 -8.71 -7.39 9.59
CA ARG A 134 -8.90 -6.30 8.61
C ARG A 134 -7.61 -5.59 8.24
N GLY A 135 -6.47 -5.95 8.83
CA GLY A 135 -5.18 -5.31 8.58
C GLY A 135 -5.05 -3.90 9.13
N LEU A 136 -5.97 -3.46 10.02
CA LEU A 136 -6.02 -2.13 10.61
C LEU A 136 -5.23 -2.01 11.91
N MET A 137 -4.60 -3.10 12.38
CA MET A 137 -3.85 -3.10 13.63
C MET A 137 -2.60 -2.22 13.51
N PRO A 138 -2.44 -1.20 14.37
CA PRO A 138 -1.25 -0.34 14.39
C PRO A 138 0.04 -1.14 14.60
N ASN A 139 1.12 -0.71 13.95
CA ASN A 139 2.41 -1.39 14.06
C ASN A 139 3.57 -0.39 14.01
N PRO A 140 4.56 -0.50 14.92
CA PRO A 140 5.72 0.39 14.95
C PRO A 140 6.55 0.36 13.65
N LYS A 141 6.70 -0.83 13.04
CA LYS A 141 7.47 -1.00 11.78
C LYS A 141 6.87 -0.26 10.58
N VAL A 142 5.59 0.08 10.64
CA VAL A 142 4.86 0.81 9.60
C VAL A 142 4.75 2.30 9.94
N GLY A 143 5.15 2.70 11.17
CA GLY A 143 5.04 4.07 11.66
C GLY A 143 3.64 4.48 12.10
N THR A 144 2.72 3.52 12.28
CA THR A 144 1.37 3.79 12.80
C THR A 144 1.30 3.74 14.34
N VAL A 145 2.38 3.33 15.00
CA VAL A 145 2.58 3.49 16.44
C VAL A 145 3.72 4.48 16.65
N THR A 146 3.40 5.70 17.07
CA THR A 146 4.37 6.79 17.22
C THR A 146 3.97 7.75 18.32
N GLN A 147 4.94 8.47 18.84
CA GLN A 147 4.71 9.58 19.74
C GLN A 147 4.34 10.88 18.99
N ASP A 148 4.85 11.04 17.78
CA ASP A 148 4.51 12.16 16.90
C ASP A 148 3.27 11.82 16.05
N VAL A 149 2.13 12.09 16.65
CA VAL A 149 0.81 11.85 16.06
C VAL A 149 0.56 12.78 14.86
N THR A 150 1.03 14.03 14.96
CA THR A 150 0.83 15.06 13.93
C THR A 150 1.44 14.64 12.60
N LEU A 151 2.70 14.18 12.62
CA LEU A 151 3.39 13.71 11.42
C LEU A 151 2.74 12.45 10.85
N ALA A 152 2.34 11.52 11.72
CA ALA A 152 1.70 10.28 11.28
C ALA A 152 0.34 10.53 10.59
N VAL A 153 -0.48 11.44 11.11
CA VAL A 153 -1.76 11.81 10.48
C VAL A 153 -1.53 12.50 9.16
N LYS A 154 -0.58 13.44 9.07
CA LYS A 154 -0.22 14.11 7.81
C LYS A 154 0.24 13.11 6.76
N ASN A 155 1.12 12.18 7.11
CA ASN A 155 1.62 11.15 6.21
C ASN A 155 0.49 10.22 5.73
N ALA A 156 -0.39 9.79 6.64
CA ALA A 156 -1.54 8.96 6.29
C ALA A 156 -2.47 9.66 5.29
N LYS A 157 -2.73 10.96 5.47
CA LYS A 157 -3.54 11.77 4.55
C LYS A 157 -2.82 12.14 3.26
N ALA A 158 -1.50 12.26 3.29
CA ALA A 158 -0.68 12.48 2.08
C ALA A 158 -0.60 11.27 1.15
N GLY A 159 -1.15 10.11 1.56
CA GLY A 159 -1.16 8.90 0.73
C GLY A 159 -0.06 7.91 1.09
N GLN A 160 0.16 7.72 2.38
CA GLN A 160 1.03 6.65 2.89
C GLN A 160 0.43 5.28 2.56
N VAL A 161 1.21 4.44 1.86
CA VAL A 161 0.86 3.07 1.54
C VAL A 161 1.69 2.12 2.41
N GLN A 162 1.01 1.15 3.00
CA GLN A 162 1.67 0.08 3.73
C GLN A 162 1.91 -1.09 2.80
N TYR A 163 3.09 -1.69 2.87
CA TYR A 163 3.41 -2.90 2.13
C TYR A 163 3.92 -4.00 3.05
N ARG A 164 3.57 -5.23 2.71
CA ARG A 164 4.01 -6.43 3.40
C ARG A 164 4.19 -7.56 2.41
N ALA A 165 5.33 -8.24 2.49
CA ALA A 165 5.54 -9.47 1.73
C ALA A 165 4.61 -10.58 2.26
N ASP A 166 3.95 -11.26 1.35
CA ASP A 166 3.11 -12.43 1.63
C ASP A 166 3.97 -13.70 1.83
N LYS A 167 3.31 -14.85 2.03
CA LYS A 167 3.99 -16.15 2.20
C LYS A 167 4.75 -16.61 0.96
N ALA A 168 4.43 -16.06 -0.23
CA ALA A 168 5.11 -16.34 -1.49
C ALA A 168 6.26 -15.35 -1.77
N GLY A 169 6.52 -14.39 -0.86
CA GLY A 169 7.53 -13.36 -1.05
C GLY A 169 7.11 -12.26 -2.02
N ILE A 170 5.79 -12.05 -2.22
CA ILE A 170 5.27 -11.03 -3.11
C ILE A 170 4.78 -9.85 -2.29
N VAL A 171 5.20 -8.64 -2.67
CA VAL A 171 4.67 -7.37 -2.16
C VAL A 171 3.60 -6.88 -3.13
N GLN A 172 2.42 -6.60 -2.60
CA GLN A 172 1.29 -6.09 -3.39
C GLN A 172 0.80 -4.79 -2.76
N CYS A 173 0.66 -3.74 -3.56
CA CYS A 173 0.12 -2.46 -3.11
C CYS A 173 -0.39 -1.62 -4.28
N THR A 174 -1.25 -0.65 -3.97
CA THR A 174 -1.78 0.32 -4.92
C THR A 174 -0.83 1.51 -5.05
N ILE A 175 -0.51 1.92 -6.28
CA ILE A 175 0.34 3.08 -6.58
C ILE A 175 -0.44 4.31 -7.04
N GLY A 176 -1.74 4.19 -7.29
CA GLY A 176 -2.58 5.30 -7.69
C GLY A 176 -3.86 4.86 -8.37
N ARG A 177 -4.45 5.78 -9.12
CA ARG A 177 -5.69 5.57 -9.88
C ARG A 177 -5.45 5.70 -11.38
N ALA A 178 -6.30 5.08 -12.18
CA ALA A 178 -6.27 5.19 -13.64
C ALA A 178 -6.45 6.65 -14.15
N SER A 179 -7.03 7.52 -13.33
CA SER A 179 -7.17 8.95 -13.61
C SER A 179 -5.85 9.73 -13.52
N PHE A 180 -4.83 9.18 -12.86
CA PHE A 180 -3.52 9.85 -12.72
C PHE A 180 -2.80 9.94 -14.06
N THR A 181 -1.89 10.91 -14.20
CA THR A 181 -0.96 10.98 -15.34
C THR A 181 0.03 9.80 -15.29
N VAL A 182 0.62 9.45 -16.42
CA VAL A 182 1.62 8.38 -16.48
C VAL A 182 2.84 8.75 -15.65
N ASP A 183 3.26 10.02 -15.70
CA ASP A 183 4.42 10.52 -14.95
C ASP A 183 4.18 10.46 -13.42
N ALA A 184 2.97 10.80 -12.96
CA ALA A 184 2.60 10.68 -11.54
C ALA A 184 2.63 9.22 -11.04
N LEU A 185 2.16 8.28 -11.87
CA LEU A 185 2.24 6.85 -11.55
C LEU A 185 3.69 6.34 -11.57
N GLU A 186 4.53 6.87 -12.47
CA GLU A 186 5.96 6.55 -12.53
C GLU A 186 6.68 7.02 -11.27
N GLU A 187 6.47 8.26 -10.82
CA GLU A 187 7.06 8.79 -9.59
C GLU A 187 6.66 7.95 -8.37
N ASN A 188 5.38 7.63 -8.24
CA ASN A 188 4.88 6.78 -7.17
C ASN A 188 5.52 5.38 -7.21
N MET A 189 5.65 4.80 -8.40
CA MET A 189 6.26 3.50 -8.59
C MET A 189 7.74 3.49 -8.20
N ARG A 190 8.50 4.52 -8.61
CA ARG A 190 9.91 4.68 -8.25
C ARG A 190 10.08 4.81 -6.75
N ALA A 191 9.30 5.68 -6.10
CA ALA A 191 9.32 5.85 -4.64
C ALA A 191 9.03 4.53 -3.89
N LEU A 192 8.10 3.73 -4.40
CA LEU A 192 7.79 2.42 -3.82
C LEU A 192 8.96 1.44 -3.96
N ILE A 193 9.56 1.34 -5.15
CA ILE A 193 10.68 0.42 -5.41
C ILE A 193 11.89 0.81 -4.57
N ASP A 194 12.19 2.10 -4.43
CA ASP A 194 13.26 2.60 -3.59
C ASP A 194 13.03 2.23 -2.11
N ALA A 195 11.79 2.38 -1.63
CA ALA A 195 11.43 1.98 -0.27
C ALA A 195 11.58 0.47 -0.05
N VAL A 196 11.17 -0.35 -1.03
CA VAL A 196 11.33 -1.81 -0.98
C VAL A 196 12.80 -2.21 -1.04
N ASN A 197 13.63 -1.53 -1.85
CA ASN A 197 15.07 -1.77 -1.92
C ASN A 197 15.78 -1.42 -0.60
N LYS A 198 15.42 -0.29 0.02
CA LYS A 198 15.93 0.10 1.35
C LYS A 198 15.54 -0.88 2.44
N ALA A 199 14.39 -1.54 2.30
CA ALA A 199 13.90 -2.56 3.24
C ALA A 199 14.48 -3.95 2.99
N ARG A 200 15.48 -4.10 2.10
CA ARG A 200 16.12 -5.39 1.80
C ARG A 200 16.76 -5.99 3.05
N PRO A 201 16.39 -7.23 3.46
CA PRO A 201 17.04 -7.91 4.57
C PRO A 201 18.48 -8.27 4.25
N ALA A 202 19.39 -8.12 5.24
CA ALA A 202 20.80 -8.43 5.07
C ALA A 202 21.07 -9.90 4.70
N GLY A 203 20.19 -10.82 5.14
CA GLY A 203 20.29 -12.25 4.82
C GLY A 203 19.85 -12.65 3.41
N THR A 204 19.43 -11.71 2.56
CA THR A 204 18.94 -12.02 1.20
C THR A 204 20.11 -12.28 0.25
N LYS A 205 20.22 -13.51 -0.27
CA LYS A 205 21.22 -13.89 -1.27
C LYS A 205 20.64 -13.80 -2.68
N GLY A 206 21.47 -13.38 -3.64
CA GLY A 206 21.10 -13.32 -5.06
C GLY A 206 20.22 -12.12 -5.43
N ILE A 207 19.40 -12.30 -6.49
CA ILE A 207 18.56 -11.24 -7.05
C ILE A 207 17.38 -10.97 -6.12
N TYR A 208 17.31 -9.76 -5.57
CA TYR A 208 16.26 -9.35 -4.65
C TYR A 208 14.93 -9.06 -5.35
N LEU A 209 14.93 -8.20 -6.37
CA LEU A 209 13.75 -7.96 -7.21
C LEU A 209 13.73 -9.00 -8.34
N LYS A 210 12.78 -9.93 -8.35
CA LYS A 210 12.69 -10.99 -9.37
C LYS A 210 11.76 -10.64 -10.52
N LYS A 211 10.57 -10.16 -10.23
CA LYS A 211 9.55 -9.79 -11.21
C LYS A 211 8.73 -8.63 -10.69
N ILE A 212 8.41 -7.71 -11.58
CA ILE A 212 7.55 -6.57 -11.30
C ILE A 212 6.43 -6.60 -12.33
N ALA A 213 5.20 -6.48 -11.87
CA ALA A 213 4.03 -6.40 -12.74
C ALA A 213 3.08 -5.33 -12.24
N VAL A 214 2.45 -4.63 -13.15
CA VAL A 214 1.42 -3.62 -12.87
C VAL A 214 0.11 -4.06 -13.51
N SER A 215 -1.00 -3.77 -12.87
CA SER A 215 -2.33 -4.04 -13.43
C SER A 215 -3.33 -2.98 -12.99
N SER A 216 -4.37 -2.75 -13.79
CA SER A 216 -5.56 -2.08 -13.28
C SER A 216 -6.48 -3.10 -12.57
N THR A 217 -7.42 -2.62 -11.75
CA THR A 217 -8.33 -3.46 -10.96
C THR A 217 -8.98 -4.57 -11.79
N MET A 218 -9.40 -4.26 -13.01
CA MET A 218 -10.11 -5.18 -13.90
C MET A 218 -9.34 -5.52 -15.17
N GLY A 219 -8.07 -5.10 -15.26
CA GLY A 219 -7.20 -5.31 -16.42
C GLY A 219 -6.25 -6.50 -16.28
N PRO A 220 -5.52 -6.83 -17.34
CA PRO A 220 -4.45 -7.82 -17.31
C PRO A 220 -3.19 -7.26 -16.62
N GLY A 221 -2.40 -8.14 -16.05
CA GLY A 221 -1.07 -7.79 -15.55
C GLY A 221 -0.06 -7.59 -16.70
N VAL A 222 0.67 -6.47 -16.63
CA VAL A 222 1.74 -6.09 -17.56
C VAL A 222 3.07 -6.22 -16.83
N ARG A 223 4.02 -6.96 -17.40
CA ARG A 223 5.35 -7.14 -16.82
C ARG A 223 6.27 -5.98 -17.17
N ILE A 224 6.99 -5.47 -16.17
CA ILE A 224 7.94 -4.37 -16.34
C ILE A 224 9.35 -4.91 -16.36
N ASP A 225 10.18 -4.33 -17.25
CA ASP A 225 11.62 -4.58 -17.26
C ASP A 225 12.29 -3.88 -16.07
N GLN A 226 13.05 -4.65 -15.30
CA GLN A 226 13.77 -4.17 -14.12
C GLN A 226 14.89 -3.18 -14.46
N SER A 227 15.47 -3.29 -15.67
CA SER A 227 16.50 -2.35 -16.15
C SER A 227 16.00 -0.90 -16.17
N SER A 228 14.68 -0.69 -16.32
CA SER A 228 14.05 0.63 -16.28
C SER A 228 14.22 1.37 -14.93
N PHE A 229 14.58 0.65 -13.86
CA PHE A 229 14.80 1.21 -12.52
C PHE A 229 16.30 1.36 -12.19
N ALA A 230 17.20 0.73 -12.95
CA ALA A 230 18.64 0.77 -12.71
C ALA A 230 19.31 2.05 -13.24
N GLN A 231 18.64 2.86 -14.02
CA GLN A 231 19.22 4.00 -14.76
C GLN A 231 19.37 5.30 -13.96
N GLN A 232 19.20 5.30 -12.63
CA GLN A 232 19.30 6.52 -11.79
C GLN A 232 20.08 6.29 -10.48
N GLN A 233 21.14 5.49 -10.51
CA GLN A 233 22.14 5.47 -9.42
C GLN A 233 23.40 6.22 -9.83
#